data_40bd5478f214167b70fdbdea0c8e7980
#
_entry.id   40bd5478f214167b70fdbdea0c8e7980
#
_cell.length_a   1.000
_cell.length_b   1.000
_cell.length_c   1.000
_cell.angle_alpha   90.00
_cell.angle_beta   90.00
_cell.angle_gamma   90.00
#
_symmetry.space_group_name_H-M   'P 1'
#
loop_
_entity.id
_entity.type
_entity.pdbx_description
1 polymer ?
#
loop_
_entity_poly.entity_id
_entity_poly.type
_entity_poly.pdbx_seq_one_letter_code
_entity_poly.pdbx_strand_id
1 'polypeptide(L)'
;MKHVLSLVLLCIVSSAVAQKKILDHSDFDIWNRIQRQTMTSDGNFIMYSLQKGEKDSQLKIKDKNANLIFEHERSERGQFTYDSKFAVFIIKEWKDSILEMKRRKVKKNKMPMDTLGIYNLKNSALEKFAHIKSYKIPKKWSGFVAYTYDLAKKNAPKNLRKEKDS
;
A
#
# COMPACT_ATOMS: atom_id res chain seq x y z
N MET A 1 38.54 -49.71 15.77
CA MET A 1 38.23 -49.38 14.38
C MET A 1 36.77 -48.99 14.17
N LYS A 2 35.77 -49.75 14.72
CA LYS A 2 34.32 -49.43 14.55
C LYS A 2 33.93 -48.02 15.08
N HIS A 3 34.45 -47.59 16.22
CA HIS A 3 34.13 -46.29 16.81
C HIS A 3 34.73 -45.10 16.05
N VAL A 4 35.90 -45.29 15.43
CA VAL A 4 36.55 -44.29 14.58
C VAL A 4 35.77 -44.08 13.30
N LEU A 5 35.28 -45.13 12.69
CA LEU A 5 34.41 -45.05 11.50
C LEU A 5 33.08 -44.34 11.78
N SER A 6 32.46 -44.63 12.95
CA SER A 6 31.25 -43.96 13.41
C SER A 6 31.46 -42.46 13.63
N LEU A 7 32.61 -42.02 14.20
CA LEU A 7 32.94 -40.63 14.43
C LEU A 7 33.12 -39.88 13.13
N VAL A 8 33.84 -40.49 12.17
CA VAL A 8 34.03 -39.90 10.84
C VAL A 8 32.68 -39.72 10.09
N LEU A 9 31.82 -40.71 10.16
CA LEU A 9 30.51 -40.65 9.54
C LEU A 9 29.66 -39.49 10.15
N LEU A 10 29.72 -39.29 11.48
CA LEU A 10 29.02 -38.18 12.17
C LEU A 10 29.51 -36.80 11.72
N CYS A 11 30.82 -36.63 11.50
CA CYS A 11 31.41 -35.38 11.02
C CYS A 11 31.01 -35.05 9.57
N ILE A 12 30.81 -36.05 8.72
CA ILE A 12 30.38 -35.85 7.32
C ILE A 12 28.93 -35.38 7.26
N VAL A 13 28.04 -35.92 8.12
CA VAL A 13 26.63 -35.53 8.16
C VAL A 13 26.44 -34.10 8.66
N SER A 14 27.26 -33.63 9.61
CA SER A 14 27.16 -32.27 10.16
C SER A 14 27.59 -31.16 9.16
N SER A 15 28.45 -31.47 8.19
CA SER A 15 28.84 -30.49 7.17
C SER A 15 27.79 -30.27 6.07
N ALA A 16 26.85 -31.19 5.88
CA ALA A 16 25.83 -31.07 4.82
C ALA A 16 24.71 -30.04 5.12
N VAL A 17 24.57 -29.57 6.36
CA VAL A 17 23.47 -28.68 6.78
C VAL A 17 23.86 -27.20 6.72
N ALA A 18 25.13 -26.86 6.43
CA ALA A 18 25.67 -25.51 6.55
C ALA A 18 25.58 -24.65 5.28
N GLN A 19 24.93 -25.11 4.21
CA GLN A 19 24.79 -24.31 2.99
C GLN A 19 23.73 -23.24 3.15
N LYS A 20 24.14 -22.01 3.44
CA LYS A 20 23.25 -20.85 3.34
C LYS A 20 22.86 -20.64 1.88
N LYS A 21 21.56 -20.51 1.62
CA LYS A 21 21.06 -20.12 0.30
C LYS A 21 21.74 -18.81 -0.13
N ILE A 22 22.38 -18.83 -1.30
CA ILE A 22 22.90 -17.59 -1.92
C ILE A 22 21.70 -16.75 -2.32
N LEU A 23 21.69 -15.47 -1.91
CA LEU A 23 20.65 -14.52 -2.31
C LEU A 23 20.74 -14.26 -3.81
N ASP A 24 19.63 -14.44 -4.50
CA ASP A 24 19.48 -14.17 -5.94
C ASP A 24 18.47 -13.03 -6.15
N HIS A 25 18.40 -12.51 -7.37
CA HIS A 25 17.45 -11.45 -7.74
C HIS A 25 16.00 -11.83 -7.45
N SER A 26 15.63 -13.11 -7.55
CA SER A 26 14.31 -13.62 -7.17
C SER A 26 13.98 -13.44 -5.68
N ASP A 27 14.99 -13.35 -4.82
CA ASP A 27 14.80 -13.18 -3.38
C ASP A 27 14.39 -11.74 -3.01
N PHE A 28 14.63 -10.74 -3.87
CA PHE A 28 14.17 -9.37 -3.63
C PHE A 28 12.64 -9.26 -3.59
N ASP A 29 11.94 -10.11 -4.31
CA ASP A 29 10.47 -10.14 -4.37
C ASP A 29 9.82 -10.62 -3.07
N ILE A 30 10.54 -11.35 -2.22
CA ILE A 30 10.04 -11.81 -0.92
C ILE A 30 10.34 -10.84 0.22
N TRP A 31 11.17 -9.82 -0.01
CA TRP A 31 11.47 -8.83 1.00
C TRP A 31 10.29 -7.87 1.20
N ASN A 32 9.81 -7.84 2.41
CA ASN A 32 8.71 -6.98 2.80
C ASN A 32 9.22 -5.79 3.62
N ARG A 33 8.84 -4.59 3.23
CA ARG A 33 9.12 -3.37 3.98
C ARG A 33 7.81 -2.74 4.45
N ILE A 34 7.69 -2.55 5.74
CA ILE A 34 6.60 -1.75 6.31
C ILE A 34 6.92 -0.27 6.11
N GLN A 35 5.99 0.46 5.53
CA GLN A 35 6.09 1.90 5.31
C GLN A 35 4.87 2.60 5.88
N ARG A 36 5.07 3.84 6.35
CA ARG A 36 3.99 4.76 6.74
C ARG A 36 2.97 4.14 7.70
N GLN A 37 3.46 3.62 8.79
CA GLN A 37 2.61 3.17 9.87
C GLN A 37 1.93 4.37 10.56
N THR A 38 0.65 4.21 10.87
CA THR A 38 -0.15 5.17 11.62
C THR A 38 -1.15 4.42 12.49
N MET A 39 -1.56 5.04 13.58
CA MET A 39 -2.53 4.49 14.53
C MET A 39 -3.66 5.49 14.72
N THR A 40 -4.86 5.00 15.01
CA THR A 40 -6.00 5.85 15.38
C THR A 40 -5.78 6.55 16.73
N SER A 41 -6.42 7.68 16.93
CA SER A 41 -6.29 8.47 18.18
C SER A 41 -6.76 7.70 19.41
N ASP A 42 -7.68 6.77 19.26
CA ASP A 42 -8.21 5.89 20.31
C ASP A 42 -7.39 4.60 20.51
N GLY A 43 -6.35 4.38 19.69
CA GLY A 43 -5.47 3.20 19.78
C GLY A 43 -6.09 1.88 19.31
N ASN A 44 -7.29 1.88 18.74
CA ASN A 44 -8.00 0.66 18.37
C ASN A 44 -7.54 0.05 17.03
N PHE A 45 -6.99 0.87 16.12
CA PHE A 45 -6.57 0.42 14.79
C PHE A 45 -5.18 0.92 14.43
N ILE A 46 -4.44 0.05 13.73
CA ILE A 46 -3.15 0.36 13.12
C ILE A 46 -3.27 0.17 11.61
N MET A 47 -2.74 1.11 10.87
CA MET A 47 -2.64 1.04 9.42
C MET A 47 -1.19 1.18 8.98
N TYR A 48 -0.78 0.37 8.01
CA TYR A 48 0.54 0.43 7.39
C TYR A 48 0.48 0.01 5.94
N SER A 49 1.46 0.47 5.16
CA SER A 49 1.66 0.00 3.80
C SER A 49 2.79 -1.01 3.78
N LEU A 50 2.54 -2.17 3.18
CA LEU A 50 3.52 -3.23 2.96
C LEU A 50 4.03 -3.14 1.52
N GLN A 51 5.33 -2.87 1.36
CA GLN A 51 6.01 -2.87 0.07
C GLN A 51 6.71 -4.22 -0.10
N LYS A 52 6.33 -4.97 -1.13
CA LYS A 52 6.95 -6.27 -1.48
C LYS A 52 7.94 -6.06 -2.61
N GLY A 53 9.23 -5.97 -2.29
CA GLY A 53 10.25 -5.71 -3.31
C GLY A 53 9.92 -4.49 -4.17
N GLU A 54 9.96 -4.66 -5.49
CA GLU A 54 9.57 -3.64 -6.46
C GLU A 54 8.09 -3.67 -6.86
N LYS A 55 7.30 -4.62 -6.34
CA LYS A 55 5.86 -4.77 -6.63
C LYS A 55 5.03 -3.62 -6.06
N ASP A 56 3.75 -3.64 -6.37
CA ASP A 56 2.81 -2.67 -5.83
C ASP A 56 2.70 -2.79 -4.30
N SER A 57 2.52 -1.65 -3.65
CA SER A 57 2.31 -1.62 -2.20
C SER A 57 0.92 -2.13 -1.84
N GLN A 58 0.80 -2.71 -0.66
CA GLN A 58 -0.44 -3.22 -0.10
C GLN A 58 -0.71 -2.50 1.23
N LEU A 59 -1.85 -1.86 1.35
CA LEU A 59 -2.27 -1.22 2.59
C LEU A 59 -3.05 -2.22 3.43
N LYS A 60 -2.70 -2.30 4.71
CA LYS A 60 -3.35 -3.17 5.69
C LYS A 60 -3.80 -2.37 6.91
N ILE A 61 -5.00 -2.68 7.39
CA ILE A 61 -5.52 -2.16 8.66
C ILE A 61 -5.77 -3.34 9.59
N LYS A 62 -5.24 -3.24 10.79
CA LYS A 62 -5.44 -4.23 11.86
C LYS A 62 -6.06 -3.59 13.09
N ASP A 63 -6.84 -4.37 13.82
CA ASP A 63 -7.36 -3.97 15.11
C ASP A 63 -6.31 -4.15 16.24
N LYS A 64 -6.66 -3.74 17.45
CA LYS A 64 -5.82 -3.89 18.65
C LYS A 64 -5.48 -5.34 19.01
N ASN A 65 -6.24 -6.32 18.50
CA ASN A 65 -6.00 -7.74 18.68
C ASN A 65 -5.17 -8.34 17.54
N ALA A 66 -4.61 -7.50 16.66
CA ALA A 66 -3.84 -7.87 15.48
C ALA A 66 -4.65 -8.60 14.38
N ASN A 67 -5.99 -8.60 14.45
CA ASN A 67 -6.83 -9.13 13.38
C ASN A 67 -6.78 -8.20 12.15
N LEU A 68 -6.72 -8.78 10.96
CA LEU A 68 -6.79 -8.03 9.72
C LEU A 68 -8.24 -7.59 9.46
N ILE A 69 -8.49 -6.28 9.45
CA ILE A 69 -9.81 -5.68 9.23
C ILE A 69 -10.02 -5.29 7.77
N PHE A 70 -8.95 -4.81 7.14
CA PHE A 70 -9.00 -4.33 5.77
C PHE A 70 -7.66 -4.50 5.08
N GLU A 71 -7.73 -4.83 3.79
CA GLU A 71 -6.56 -4.93 2.92
C GLU A 71 -6.93 -4.39 1.54
N HIS A 72 -6.04 -3.60 0.94
CA HIS A 72 -6.22 -3.11 -0.41
C HIS A 72 -4.88 -2.99 -1.13
N GLU A 73 -4.82 -3.56 -2.33
CA GLU A 73 -3.63 -3.49 -3.18
C GLU A 73 -3.42 -2.09 -3.77
N ARG A 74 -2.21 -1.80 -4.19
CA ARG A 74 -1.80 -0.53 -4.82
C ARG A 74 -2.06 0.69 -3.95
N SER A 75 -2.23 0.51 -2.65
CA SER A 75 -2.63 1.57 -1.74
C SER A 75 -1.49 2.02 -0.85
N GLU A 76 -1.38 3.33 -0.71
CA GLU A 76 -0.32 3.98 0.05
C GLU A 76 -0.81 5.30 0.67
N ARG A 77 0.05 5.93 1.48
CA ARG A 77 -0.19 7.24 2.11
C ARG A 77 -1.45 7.26 2.96
N GLY A 78 -1.75 6.14 3.64
CA GLY A 78 -2.90 6.08 4.51
C GLY A 78 -2.79 7.00 5.73
N GLN A 79 -3.91 7.60 6.12
CA GLN A 79 -4.09 8.39 7.32
C GLN A 79 -5.46 8.11 7.92
N PHE A 80 -5.56 8.09 9.25
CA PHE A 80 -6.85 8.03 9.92
C PHE A 80 -7.41 9.44 10.15
N THR A 81 -8.74 9.56 10.17
CA THR A 81 -9.39 10.77 10.66
C THR A 81 -9.24 10.89 12.18
N TYR A 82 -9.28 12.12 12.70
CA TYR A 82 -9.07 12.39 14.13
C TYR A 82 -10.09 11.66 15.03
N ASP A 83 -11.32 11.47 14.57
CA ASP A 83 -12.40 10.76 15.27
C ASP A 83 -12.29 9.24 15.16
N SER A 84 -11.22 8.70 14.59
CA SER A 84 -10.97 7.26 14.45
C SER A 84 -12.07 6.50 13.69
N LYS A 85 -12.86 7.17 12.82
CA LYS A 85 -13.97 6.53 12.10
C LYS A 85 -13.63 6.12 10.68
N PHE A 86 -12.66 6.82 10.06
CA PHE A 86 -12.32 6.58 8.66
C PHE A 86 -10.81 6.43 8.47
N ALA A 87 -10.45 5.57 7.54
CA ALA A 87 -9.13 5.48 6.96
C ALA A 87 -9.16 6.04 5.53
N VAL A 88 -8.28 6.99 5.23
CA VAL A 88 -8.20 7.67 3.94
C VAL A 88 -6.83 7.38 3.33
N PHE A 89 -6.79 6.96 2.08
CA PHE A 89 -5.55 6.54 1.41
C PHE A 89 -5.61 6.77 -0.10
N ILE A 90 -4.47 6.68 -0.74
CA ILE A 90 -4.33 6.78 -2.20
C ILE A 90 -4.21 5.39 -2.80
N ILE A 91 -5.00 5.11 -3.82
CA ILE A 91 -4.91 3.94 -4.67
C ILE A 91 -4.20 4.34 -5.95
N LYS A 92 -3.09 3.70 -6.24
CA LYS A 92 -2.27 3.93 -7.45
C LYS A 92 -2.73 3.07 -8.61
N GLU A 93 -2.33 3.43 -9.81
CA GLU A 93 -2.38 2.51 -10.94
C GLU A 93 -1.29 1.43 -10.79
N TRP A 94 -1.50 0.27 -11.44
CA TRP A 94 -0.53 -0.81 -11.44
C TRP A 94 0.84 -0.33 -11.94
N LYS A 95 1.91 -0.67 -11.22
CA LYS A 95 3.28 -0.28 -11.61
C LYS A 95 3.65 -0.79 -12.99
N ASP A 96 3.25 -2.02 -13.33
CA ASP A 96 3.52 -2.62 -14.62
C ASP A 96 2.82 -1.85 -15.75
N SER A 97 1.56 -1.45 -15.56
CA SER A 97 0.82 -0.61 -16.51
C SER A 97 1.52 0.74 -16.72
N ILE A 98 1.95 1.36 -15.63
CA ILE A 98 2.69 2.63 -15.69
C ILE A 98 4.04 2.46 -16.41
N LEU A 99 4.75 1.37 -16.14
CA LEU A 99 6.03 1.07 -16.78
C LEU A 99 5.87 0.83 -18.29
N GLU A 100 4.83 0.10 -18.67
CA GLU A 100 4.51 -0.12 -20.08
C GLU A 100 4.15 1.18 -20.80
N MET A 101 3.32 2.03 -20.20
CA MET A 101 2.98 3.34 -20.76
C MET A 101 4.23 4.22 -20.93
N LYS A 102 5.18 4.18 -19.98
CA LYS A 102 6.47 4.87 -20.08
C LYS A 102 7.31 4.33 -21.24
N ARG A 103 7.38 3.00 -21.41
CA ARG A 103 8.09 2.37 -22.55
C ARG A 103 7.50 2.82 -23.89
N ARG A 104 6.17 2.93 -23.98
CA ARG A 104 5.44 3.45 -25.13
C ARG A 104 5.53 4.98 -25.27
N LYS A 105 6.28 5.68 -24.40
CA LYS A 105 6.44 7.15 -24.39
C LYS A 105 5.10 7.90 -24.34
N VAL A 106 4.12 7.36 -23.61
CA VAL A 106 2.83 8.02 -23.39
C VAL A 106 3.05 9.36 -22.68
N LYS A 107 2.46 10.43 -23.21
CA LYS A 107 2.59 11.77 -22.64
C LYS A 107 2.06 11.81 -21.20
N LYS A 108 2.71 12.53 -20.31
CA LYS A 108 2.37 12.63 -18.87
C LYS A 108 0.91 13.01 -18.63
N ASN A 109 0.33 13.86 -19.47
CA ASN A 109 -1.08 14.25 -19.36
C ASN A 109 -2.07 13.15 -19.74
N LYS A 110 -1.62 12.06 -20.37
CA LYS A 110 -2.43 10.88 -20.70
C LYS A 110 -2.22 9.70 -19.72
N MET A 111 -1.28 9.84 -18.79
CA MET A 111 -1.07 8.84 -17.73
C MET A 111 -2.26 8.80 -16.78
N PRO A 112 -2.63 7.63 -16.24
CA PRO A 112 -3.70 7.53 -15.26
C PRO A 112 -3.38 8.33 -13.99
N MET A 113 -4.41 8.73 -13.27
CA MET A 113 -4.31 9.48 -12.03
C MET A 113 -4.66 8.60 -10.84
N ASP A 114 -4.25 9.08 -9.69
CA ASP A 114 -4.53 8.44 -8.42
C ASP A 114 -6.03 8.47 -8.10
N THR A 115 -6.47 7.50 -7.32
CA THR A 115 -7.83 7.41 -6.75
C THR A 115 -7.74 7.57 -5.24
N LEU A 116 -8.60 8.37 -4.65
CA LEU A 116 -8.76 8.46 -3.20
C LEU A 116 -9.69 7.36 -2.73
N GLY A 117 -9.25 6.55 -1.76
CA GLY A 117 -10.07 5.61 -1.04
C GLY A 117 -10.42 6.16 0.34
N ILE A 118 -11.68 6.08 0.73
CA ILE A 118 -12.18 6.40 2.07
C ILE A 118 -12.86 5.15 2.61
N TYR A 119 -12.27 4.53 3.62
CA TYR A 119 -12.78 3.33 4.25
C TYR A 119 -13.38 3.64 5.61
N ASN A 120 -14.63 3.26 5.81
CA ASN A 120 -15.34 3.42 7.08
C ASN A 120 -15.05 2.21 7.98
N LEU A 121 -14.40 2.45 9.12
CA LEU A 121 -13.98 1.41 10.08
C LEU A 121 -15.17 0.73 10.78
N LYS A 122 -16.35 1.37 10.83
CA LYS A 122 -17.51 0.84 11.53
C LYS A 122 -18.33 -0.12 10.67
N ASN A 123 -18.58 0.24 9.42
CA ASN A 123 -19.47 -0.53 8.52
C ASN A 123 -18.73 -1.20 7.36
N SER A 124 -17.40 -1.11 7.34
CA SER A 124 -16.54 -1.69 6.30
C SER A 124 -16.84 -1.20 4.87
N ALA A 125 -17.49 -0.05 4.72
CA ALA A 125 -17.76 0.53 3.42
C ALA A 125 -16.54 1.23 2.86
N LEU A 126 -16.25 1.02 1.58
CA LEU A 126 -15.16 1.68 0.84
C LEU A 126 -15.74 2.57 -0.27
N GLU A 127 -15.51 3.87 -0.16
CA GLU A 127 -15.80 4.84 -1.22
C GLU A 127 -14.53 5.18 -1.99
N LYS A 128 -14.67 5.38 -3.32
CA LYS A 128 -13.54 5.67 -4.21
C LYS A 128 -13.82 6.91 -5.07
N PHE A 129 -12.87 7.85 -5.04
CA PHE A 129 -12.94 9.10 -5.82
C PHE A 129 -11.76 9.13 -6.79
N ALA A 130 -12.05 9.00 -8.08
CA ALA A 130 -11.02 8.97 -9.13
C ALA A 130 -10.47 10.38 -9.45
N HIS A 131 -9.33 10.42 -10.13
CA HIS A 131 -8.68 11.63 -10.65
C HIS A 131 -8.24 12.63 -9.58
N ILE A 132 -7.71 12.12 -8.47
CA ILE A 132 -7.24 12.94 -7.36
C ILE A 132 -5.77 13.27 -7.52
N LYS A 133 -5.42 14.54 -7.31
CA LYS A 133 -4.04 15.03 -7.27
C LYS A 133 -3.45 14.95 -5.87
N SER A 134 -4.22 15.35 -4.87
CA SER A 134 -3.80 15.34 -3.48
C SER A 134 -4.99 15.36 -2.53
N TYR A 135 -4.77 14.97 -1.29
CA TYR A 135 -5.76 15.11 -0.22
C TYR A 135 -5.09 15.61 1.07
N LYS A 136 -5.91 16.16 1.96
CA LYS A 136 -5.51 16.58 3.31
C LYS A 136 -6.60 16.22 4.31
N ILE A 137 -6.18 15.75 5.48
CA ILE A 137 -7.06 15.50 6.62
C ILE A 137 -6.65 16.44 7.75
N PRO A 138 -7.59 17.11 8.41
CA PRO A 138 -7.29 17.94 9.58
C PRO A 138 -6.70 17.09 10.72
N LYS A 139 -5.67 17.62 11.38
CA LYS A 139 -4.99 16.88 12.47
C LYS A 139 -5.76 16.82 13.77
N LYS A 140 -6.65 17.78 14.02
CA LYS A 140 -7.37 17.93 15.30
C LYS A 140 -8.89 18.06 15.14
N TRP A 141 -9.40 17.87 13.93
CA TRP A 141 -10.81 18.04 13.59
C TRP A 141 -11.29 16.84 12.79
N SER A 142 -12.55 16.51 12.90
CA SER A 142 -13.20 15.43 12.16
C SER A 142 -14.36 15.93 11.30
N GLY A 143 -14.90 15.06 10.48
CA GLY A 143 -16.12 15.32 9.70
C GLY A 143 -15.89 15.72 8.25
N PHE A 144 -14.65 16.02 7.83
CA PHE A 144 -14.37 16.33 6.43
C PHE A 144 -12.96 15.92 5.99
N VAL A 145 -12.83 15.66 4.70
CA VAL A 145 -11.58 15.40 3.99
C VAL A 145 -11.52 16.35 2.80
N ALA A 146 -10.46 17.15 2.73
CA ALA A 146 -10.23 18.04 1.58
C ALA A 146 -9.41 17.30 0.52
N TYR A 147 -9.82 17.36 -0.74
CA TYR A 147 -9.05 16.81 -1.85
C TYR A 147 -9.13 17.70 -3.09
N THR A 148 -8.14 17.58 -3.96
CA THR A 148 -8.05 18.34 -5.21
C THR A 148 -8.11 17.41 -6.41
N TYR A 149 -8.98 17.73 -7.36
CA TYR A 149 -8.98 17.12 -8.68
C TYR A 149 -7.94 17.79 -9.60
N ASP A 150 -7.41 17.03 -10.54
CA ASP A 150 -6.64 17.60 -11.66
C ASP A 150 -7.59 18.00 -12.77
N LEU A 151 -8.03 19.25 -12.73
CA LEU A 151 -8.94 19.83 -13.71
C LEU A 151 -8.33 20.00 -15.12
N ALA A 152 -7.00 19.90 -15.24
CA ALA A 152 -6.31 19.99 -16.53
C ALA A 152 -6.56 18.78 -17.45
N LYS A 153 -7.22 17.72 -16.96
CA LYS A 153 -7.54 16.55 -17.77
C LYS A 153 -8.97 16.58 -18.26
N LYS A 154 -9.14 16.33 -19.56
CA LYS A 154 -10.41 16.21 -20.30
C LYS A 154 -11.44 15.24 -19.68
N ASN A 155 -11.07 14.50 -18.62
CA ASN A 155 -11.87 13.48 -17.94
C ASN A 155 -12.32 13.91 -16.52
N ALA A 156 -12.29 15.21 -16.22
CA ALA A 156 -12.91 15.69 -14.98
C ALA A 156 -14.40 15.28 -14.96
N PRO A 157 -14.94 14.83 -13.80
CA PRO A 157 -16.35 14.44 -13.72
C PRO A 157 -17.24 15.58 -14.21
N LYS A 158 -18.23 15.25 -15.03
CA LYS A 158 -19.17 16.21 -15.67
C LYS A 158 -19.82 17.21 -14.69
N ASN A 159 -19.89 16.86 -13.43
CA ASN A 159 -20.52 17.66 -12.38
C ASN A 159 -19.76 18.95 -12.02
N LEU A 160 -18.44 19.00 -12.28
CA LEU A 160 -17.61 20.20 -12.01
C LEU A 160 -17.60 21.22 -13.17
N ARG A 161 -18.17 20.85 -14.33
CA ARG A 161 -18.29 21.77 -15.46
C ARG A 161 -19.44 22.77 -15.31
N LYS A 162 -20.45 22.47 -14.47
CA LYS A 162 -21.65 23.30 -14.32
C LYS A 162 -21.50 24.49 -13.38
N GLU A 163 -20.47 24.52 -12.54
CA GLU A 163 -20.26 25.62 -11.58
C GLU A 163 -19.40 26.79 -12.12
N LYS A 164 -18.89 26.69 -13.35
CA LYS A 164 -18.06 27.74 -13.94
C LYS A 164 -18.78 28.67 -14.92
N ASP A 165 -20.04 28.35 -15.24
CA ASP A 165 -20.85 29.12 -16.22
C ASP A 165 -22.04 29.83 -15.55
N SER A 166 -21.90 30.19 -14.24
CA SER A 166 -22.87 31.02 -13.52
C SER A 166 -22.22 32.29 -13.04
#